data_2f0443d76e59c7dbf9fa891f2b5f0591
#
_entry.id   2f0443d76e59c7dbf9fa891f2b5f0591
#
_cell.length_a   1.000
_cell.length_b   1.000
_cell.length_c   1.000
_cell.angle_alpha   90.00
_cell.angle_beta   90.00
_cell.angle_gamma   90.00
#
_symmetry.space_group_name_H-M   'P 1'
#
loop_
_entity.id
_entity.type
_entity.pdbx_description
1 polymer ?
#
loop_
_entity_poly.entity_id
_entity_poly.type
_entity_poly.pdbx_seq_one_letter_code
_entity_poly.pdbx_strand_id
1 'polypeptide(L)'
;GVHNYKMTSKDINNVYDLIRKSSRDELTNLDGLSRDRVDIILPAISVFKTLFKKIDATQFTFSRKGIREGFIMNHISKRYPDEFNKSNVRKDALRHLANEYHIEETSANRRVKLAQSLLNQIISERSLNISAMEKELFIEGSYIYYLGSFIDSDSSSPHTYYLIANSMINGFSHKDRVKLALLASFKNKSLLKFYCKETQWFSNKEIDTIQALGGIIKFANTLNISHTSFVEEVKLKAKKDDKYDLLVYYKGSPIAE
;
A
#
# COMPACT_ATOMS: atom_id res chain seq x y z
N GLY A 1 -3.30 -10.06 -5.77
CA GLY A 1 -4.40 -9.81 -6.69
C GLY A 1 -3.96 -9.34 -8.04
N VAL A 2 -4.79 -9.54 -9.06
CA VAL A 2 -4.46 -9.27 -10.48
C VAL A 2 -4.75 -7.83 -10.94
N HIS A 3 -5.34 -6.98 -10.10
CA HIS A 3 -5.66 -5.60 -10.50
C HIS A 3 -4.38 -4.80 -10.76
N ASN A 4 -4.35 -4.06 -11.87
CA ASN A 4 -3.19 -3.34 -12.40
C ASN A 4 -1.97 -4.23 -12.76
N TYR A 5 -2.14 -5.55 -12.82
CA TYR A 5 -1.09 -6.40 -13.38
C TYR A 5 -0.98 -6.17 -14.89
N LYS A 6 0.24 -5.94 -15.36
CA LYS A 6 0.53 -5.69 -16.76
C LYS A 6 1.16 -6.92 -17.41
N MET A 7 0.61 -7.35 -18.52
CA MET A 7 1.17 -8.40 -19.37
C MET A 7 1.64 -7.80 -20.68
N THR A 8 2.83 -8.17 -21.10
CA THR A 8 3.38 -7.83 -22.42
C THR A 8 2.95 -8.86 -23.47
N SER A 9 3.21 -8.57 -24.76
CA SER A 9 3.01 -9.54 -25.86
C SER A 9 3.78 -10.85 -25.61
N LYS A 10 4.96 -10.78 -25.00
CA LYS A 10 5.76 -11.97 -24.64
C LYS A 10 5.05 -12.82 -23.59
N ASP A 11 4.51 -12.19 -22.57
CA ASP A 11 3.80 -12.90 -21.50
C ASP A 11 2.54 -13.58 -22.02
N ILE A 12 1.77 -12.91 -22.89
CA ILE A 12 0.58 -13.49 -23.53
C ILE A 12 0.96 -14.72 -24.38
N ASN A 13 2.06 -14.63 -25.14
CA ASN A 13 2.53 -15.76 -25.91
C ASN A 13 2.97 -16.93 -25.03
N ASN A 14 3.70 -16.66 -23.95
CA ASN A 14 4.14 -17.68 -22.99
C ASN A 14 2.95 -18.39 -22.35
N VAL A 15 1.93 -17.65 -21.91
CA VAL A 15 0.70 -18.22 -21.31
C VAL A 15 -0.09 -19.02 -22.36
N TYR A 16 -0.20 -18.50 -23.60
CA TYR A 16 -0.84 -19.24 -24.69
C TYR A 16 -0.14 -20.56 -24.97
N ASP A 17 1.19 -20.55 -25.06
CA ASP A 17 1.98 -21.76 -25.35
C ASP A 17 1.93 -22.76 -24.20
N LEU A 18 1.92 -22.30 -22.96
CA LEU A 18 1.71 -23.13 -21.78
C LEU A 18 0.36 -23.86 -21.89
N ILE A 19 -0.74 -23.11 -22.02
CA ILE A 19 -2.08 -23.68 -22.09
C ILE A 19 -2.25 -24.64 -23.27
N ARG A 20 -1.70 -24.29 -24.45
CA ARG A 20 -1.77 -25.11 -25.65
C ARG A 20 -1.03 -26.45 -25.54
N LYS A 21 0.07 -26.45 -24.77
CA LYS A 21 0.92 -27.65 -24.61
C LYS A 21 0.48 -28.54 -23.43
N SER A 22 -0.25 -27.98 -22.48
CA SER A 22 -0.70 -28.71 -21.29
C SER A 22 -1.83 -29.68 -21.61
N SER A 23 -1.79 -30.84 -20.99
CA SER A 23 -2.90 -31.79 -20.97
C SER A 23 -4.06 -31.26 -20.10
N ARG A 24 -5.22 -31.87 -20.22
CA ARG A 24 -6.39 -31.52 -19.41
C ARG A 24 -6.11 -31.67 -17.90
N ASP A 25 -5.39 -32.72 -17.52
CA ASP A 25 -5.06 -32.97 -16.12
C ASP A 25 -4.09 -31.93 -15.56
N GLU A 26 -3.10 -31.52 -16.34
CA GLU A 26 -2.19 -30.43 -15.99
C GLU A 26 -2.93 -29.11 -15.85
N LEU A 27 -3.85 -28.79 -16.75
CA LEU A 27 -4.68 -27.59 -16.66
C LEU A 27 -5.62 -27.61 -15.46
N THR A 28 -6.14 -28.78 -15.08
CA THR A 28 -7.01 -28.93 -13.90
C THR A 28 -6.28 -28.64 -12.58
N ASN A 29 -4.95 -28.92 -12.56
CA ASN A 29 -4.09 -28.67 -11.41
C ASN A 29 -3.32 -27.34 -11.48
N LEU A 30 -3.57 -26.53 -12.51
CA LEU A 30 -2.89 -25.25 -12.68
C LEU A 30 -3.44 -24.21 -11.69
N ASP A 31 -2.56 -23.66 -10.86
CA ASP A 31 -2.91 -22.60 -9.92
C ASP A 31 -3.53 -21.39 -10.63
N GLY A 32 -4.66 -20.95 -10.13
CA GLY A 32 -5.40 -19.81 -10.68
C GLY A 32 -6.38 -20.15 -11.82
N LEU A 33 -6.41 -21.39 -12.29
CA LEU A 33 -7.40 -21.87 -13.25
C LEU A 33 -8.46 -22.74 -12.54
N SER A 34 -9.72 -22.28 -12.53
CA SER A 34 -10.81 -23.06 -11.96
C SER A 34 -11.20 -24.21 -12.91
N ARG A 35 -11.60 -25.34 -12.34
CA ARG A 35 -11.92 -26.58 -13.10
C ARG A 35 -12.97 -26.41 -14.18
N ASP A 36 -13.97 -25.57 -13.92
CA ASP A 36 -15.04 -25.22 -14.85
C ASP A 36 -14.55 -24.40 -16.07
N ARG A 37 -13.33 -23.87 -16.04
CA ARG A 37 -12.72 -23.09 -17.12
C ARG A 37 -11.70 -23.86 -17.96
N VAL A 38 -11.34 -25.07 -17.57
CA VAL A 38 -10.32 -25.87 -18.26
C VAL A 38 -10.66 -26.05 -19.75
N ASP A 39 -11.93 -26.33 -20.05
CA ASP A 39 -12.36 -26.63 -21.41
C ASP A 39 -12.47 -25.38 -22.31
N ILE A 40 -12.61 -24.20 -21.70
CA ILE A 40 -12.80 -22.94 -22.45
C ILE A 40 -11.55 -22.02 -22.45
N ILE A 41 -10.53 -22.35 -21.66
CA ILE A 41 -9.37 -21.43 -21.50
C ILE A 41 -8.58 -21.27 -22.80
N LEU A 42 -8.39 -22.35 -23.56
CA LEU A 42 -7.62 -22.28 -24.81
C LEU A 42 -8.32 -21.44 -25.90
N PRO A 43 -9.61 -21.60 -26.20
CA PRO A 43 -10.32 -20.67 -27.08
C PRO A 43 -10.35 -19.25 -26.55
N ALA A 44 -10.55 -19.05 -25.24
CA ALA A 44 -10.56 -17.72 -24.63
C ALA A 44 -9.22 -16.97 -24.83
N ILE A 45 -8.09 -17.60 -24.51
CA ILE A 45 -6.78 -16.96 -24.70
C ILE A 45 -6.43 -16.75 -26.16
N SER A 46 -6.93 -17.62 -27.08
CA SER A 46 -6.75 -17.48 -28.53
C SER A 46 -7.44 -16.21 -29.06
N VAL A 47 -8.66 -15.93 -28.56
CA VAL A 47 -9.39 -14.69 -28.87
C VAL A 47 -8.60 -13.46 -28.39
N PHE A 48 -8.14 -13.47 -27.14
CA PHE A 48 -7.35 -12.38 -26.59
C PHE A 48 -6.05 -12.15 -27.38
N LYS A 49 -5.31 -13.21 -27.69
CA LYS A 49 -4.09 -13.14 -28.47
C LYS A 49 -4.33 -12.54 -29.85
N THR A 50 -5.40 -12.98 -30.53
CA THR A 50 -5.77 -12.48 -31.86
C THR A 50 -6.18 -11.02 -31.81
N LEU A 51 -7.00 -10.63 -30.85
CA LEU A 51 -7.40 -9.25 -30.65
C LEU A 51 -6.20 -8.37 -30.37
N PHE A 52 -5.34 -8.77 -29.43
CA PHE A 52 -4.12 -8.06 -29.06
C PHE A 52 -3.23 -7.77 -30.26
N LYS A 53 -3.03 -8.79 -31.13
CA LYS A 53 -2.29 -8.65 -32.38
C LYS A 53 -2.98 -7.71 -33.38
N LYS A 54 -4.32 -7.81 -33.52
CA LYS A 54 -5.07 -7.00 -34.50
C LYS A 54 -5.06 -5.50 -34.17
N ILE A 55 -5.06 -5.13 -32.87
CA ILE A 55 -5.03 -3.73 -32.44
C ILE A 55 -3.60 -3.20 -32.21
N ASP A 56 -2.58 -4.00 -32.55
CA ASP A 56 -1.16 -3.68 -32.34
C ASP A 56 -0.84 -3.21 -30.90
N ALA A 57 -1.44 -3.87 -29.93
CA ALA A 57 -1.22 -3.52 -28.53
C ALA A 57 0.13 -4.04 -28.02
N THR A 58 0.82 -3.25 -27.23
CA THR A 58 2.12 -3.61 -26.64
C THR A 58 2.00 -4.22 -25.25
N GLN A 59 0.95 -3.87 -24.51
CA GLN A 59 0.67 -4.40 -23.18
C GLN A 59 -0.82 -4.51 -22.90
N PHE A 60 -1.16 -5.40 -22.01
CA PHE A 60 -2.50 -5.61 -21.48
C PHE A 60 -2.50 -5.39 -19.96
N THR A 61 -3.46 -4.64 -19.45
CA THR A 61 -3.57 -4.39 -18.02
C THR A 61 -4.86 -5.00 -17.48
N PHE A 62 -4.73 -5.84 -16.46
CA PHE A 62 -5.90 -6.45 -15.82
C PHE A 62 -6.62 -5.46 -14.91
N SER A 63 -7.94 -5.40 -15.05
CA SER A 63 -8.81 -4.69 -14.13
C SER A 63 -9.72 -5.67 -13.37
N ARG A 64 -9.86 -5.48 -12.07
CA ARG A 64 -10.89 -6.18 -11.27
C ARG A 64 -12.24 -5.49 -11.35
N LYS A 65 -12.30 -4.30 -11.95
CA LYS A 65 -13.54 -3.58 -12.22
C LYS A 65 -13.95 -3.82 -13.66
N GLY A 66 -15.23 -4.11 -13.85
CA GLY A 66 -15.80 -4.37 -15.16
C GLY A 66 -16.16 -3.08 -15.90
N ILE A 67 -16.64 -3.26 -17.11
CA ILE A 67 -17.06 -2.13 -17.98
C ILE A 67 -18.24 -1.36 -17.36
N ARG A 68 -19.11 -2.03 -16.60
CA ARG A 68 -20.26 -1.40 -15.92
C ARG A 68 -19.80 -0.39 -14.87
N GLU A 69 -18.88 -0.79 -14.00
CA GLU A 69 -18.30 0.12 -13.00
C GLU A 69 -17.60 1.30 -13.67
N GLY A 70 -16.83 1.02 -14.74
CA GLY A 70 -16.16 2.09 -15.51
C GLY A 70 -17.14 3.09 -16.12
N PHE A 71 -18.26 2.61 -16.67
CA PHE A 71 -19.32 3.45 -17.23
C PHE A 71 -19.97 4.33 -16.16
N ILE A 72 -20.38 3.71 -15.03
CA ILE A 72 -20.99 4.43 -13.90
C ILE A 72 -20.05 5.51 -13.36
N MET A 73 -18.78 5.15 -13.11
CA MET A 73 -17.80 6.11 -12.59
C MET A 73 -17.50 7.24 -13.56
N ASN A 74 -17.49 6.95 -14.86
CA ASN A 74 -17.35 8.01 -15.88
C ASN A 74 -18.56 8.94 -15.91
N HIS A 75 -19.77 8.41 -15.76
CA HIS A 75 -21.00 9.19 -15.69
C HIS A 75 -21.00 10.10 -14.44
N ILE A 76 -20.69 9.54 -13.26
CA ILE A 76 -20.63 10.27 -12.00
C ILE A 76 -19.58 11.39 -12.09
N SER A 77 -18.36 11.10 -12.57
CA SER A 77 -17.28 12.08 -12.66
C SER A 77 -17.58 13.25 -13.61
N LYS A 78 -18.45 13.04 -14.61
CA LYS A 78 -18.90 14.11 -15.53
C LYS A 78 -20.05 14.95 -14.97
N ARG A 79 -20.98 14.30 -14.25
CA ARG A 79 -22.19 14.95 -13.76
C ARG A 79 -22.00 15.60 -12.38
N TYR A 80 -21.11 15.03 -11.57
CA TYR A 80 -20.85 15.46 -10.19
C TYR A 80 -19.33 15.58 -9.96
N PRO A 81 -18.64 16.50 -10.67
CA PRO A 81 -17.17 16.62 -10.59
C PRO A 81 -16.68 17.03 -9.20
N ASP A 82 -17.49 17.73 -8.43
CA ASP A 82 -17.15 18.16 -7.07
C ASP A 82 -17.28 17.03 -6.06
N GLU A 83 -18.15 16.05 -6.30
CA GLU A 83 -18.36 14.89 -5.42
C GLU A 83 -17.40 13.72 -5.71
N PHE A 84 -16.98 13.58 -6.97
CA PHE A 84 -16.08 12.52 -7.38
C PHE A 84 -14.90 13.03 -8.20
N ASN A 85 -13.72 13.03 -7.57
CA ASN A 85 -12.46 13.35 -8.23
C ASN A 85 -11.59 12.11 -8.36
N LYS A 86 -11.24 11.73 -9.60
CA LYS A 86 -10.39 10.55 -9.89
C LYS A 86 -9.02 10.64 -9.22
N SER A 87 -8.50 11.85 -8.96
CA SER A 87 -7.22 12.04 -8.25
C SER A 87 -7.30 11.67 -6.77
N ASN A 88 -8.49 11.64 -6.17
CA ASN A 88 -8.70 11.36 -4.76
C ASN A 88 -8.97 9.89 -4.44
N VAL A 89 -9.03 9.01 -5.45
CA VAL A 89 -9.43 7.59 -5.28
C VAL A 89 -8.66 6.89 -4.16
N ARG A 90 -7.35 7.12 -4.03
CA ARG A 90 -6.53 6.53 -2.96
C ARG A 90 -6.91 7.09 -1.59
N LYS A 91 -7.01 8.42 -1.50
CA LYS A 91 -7.37 9.13 -0.26
C LYS A 91 -8.76 8.72 0.23
N ASP A 92 -9.73 8.63 -0.67
CA ASP A 92 -11.11 8.24 -0.33
C ASP A 92 -11.19 6.77 0.08
N ALA A 93 -10.43 5.88 -0.59
CA ALA A 93 -10.34 4.48 -0.21
C ALA A 93 -9.74 4.30 1.18
N LEU A 94 -8.71 5.07 1.54
CA LEU A 94 -8.10 5.03 2.88
C LEU A 94 -9.00 5.64 3.95
N ARG A 95 -9.72 6.71 3.62
CA ARG A 95 -10.72 7.28 4.54
C ARG A 95 -11.85 6.29 4.81
N HIS A 96 -12.34 5.60 3.78
CA HIS A 96 -13.33 4.54 3.94
C HIS A 96 -12.82 3.44 4.87
N LEU A 97 -11.59 2.97 4.63
CA LEU A 97 -10.94 1.96 5.48
C LEU A 97 -10.76 2.45 6.92
N ALA A 98 -10.33 3.70 7.11
CA ALA A 98 -10.18 4.30 8.44
C ALA A 98 -11.52 4.36 9.20
N ASN A 99 -12.61 4.71 8.52
CA ASN A 99 -13.94 4.73 9.09
C ASN A 99 -14.43 3.31 9.44
N GLU A 100 -14.20 2.32 8.58
CA GLU A 100 -14.57 0.92 8.80
C GLU A 100 -13.91 0.35 10.06
N TYR A 101 -12.66 0.72 10.32
CA TYR A 101 -11.89 0.27 11.50
C TYR A 101 -11.79 1.32 12.61
N HIS A 102 -12.70 2.29 12.63
CA HIS A 102 -12.86 3.30 13.68
C HIS A 102 -11.56 4.05 14.05
N ILE A 103 -10.72 4.35 13.07
CA ILE A 103 -9.55 5.22 13.30
C ILE A 103 -10.05 6.63 13.62
N GLU A 104 -9.62 7.17 14.75
CA GLU A 104 -9.93 8.54 15.15
C GLU A 104 -9.16 9.51 14.23
N GLU A 105 -9.89 10.32 13.44
CA GLU A 105 -9.34 11.13 12.35
C GLU A 105 -8.39 12.22 12.87
N THR A 106 -8.70 12.84 14.01
CA THR A 106 -7.87 13.90 14.60
C THR A 106 -6.51 13.36 14.99
N SER A 107 -6.48 12.22 15.68
CA SER A 107 -5.25 11.52 16.07
C SER A 107 -4.45 11.04 14.85
N ALA A 108 -5.12 10.48 13.85
CA ALA A 108 -4.48 10.04 12.61
C ALA A 108 -3.81 11.21 11.87
N ASN A 109 -4.53 12.33 11.70
CA ASN A 109 -4.01 13.54 11.06
C ASN A 109 -2.83 14.14 11.84
N ARG A 110 -2.88 14.09 13.17
CA ARG A 110 -1.78 14.54 14.02
C ARG A 110 -0.55 13.66 13.85
N ARG A 111 -0.71 12.33 13.91
CA ARG A 111 0.38 11.39 13.64
C ARG A 111 1.02 11.65 12.28
N VAL A 112 0.21 11.89 11.25
CA VAL A 112 0.70 12.26 9.91
C VAL A 112 1.56 13.53 9.96
N LYS A 113 1.11 14.59 10.64
CA LYS A 113 1.86 15.85 10.78
C LYS A 113 3.20 15.65 11.47
N LEU A 114 3.23 14.93 12.59
CA LEU A 114 4.46 14.62 13.33
C LEU A 114 5.42 13.77 12.47
N ALA A 115 4.90 12.73 11.82
CA ALA A 115 5.69 11.87 10.96
C ALA A 115 6.29 12.65 9.77
N GLN A 116 5.52 13.51 9.11
CA GLN A 116 6.00 14.34 8.02
C GLN A 116 7.05 15.36 8.47
N SER A 117 6.87 15.98 9.64
CA SER A 117 7.85 16.89 10.21
C SER A 117 9.18 16.20 10.45
N LEU A 118 9.16 15.03 11.07
CA LEU A 118 10.35 14.20 11.30
C LEU A 118 11.02 13.79 9.99
N LEU A 119 10.25 13.28 9.04
CA LEU A 119 10.77 12.83 7.74
C LEU A 119 11.45 13.96 6.99
N ASN A 120 10.84 15.16 6.92
CA ASN A 120 11.40 16.29 6.21
C ASN A 120 12.74 16.74 6.82
N GLN A 121 12.85 16.72 8.15
CA GLN A 121 14.09 17.04 8.84
C GLN A 121 15.18 15.98 8.60
N ILE A 122 14.83 14.69 8.62
CA ILE A 122 15.78 13.61 8.32
C ILE A 122 16.27 13.69 6.86
N ILE A 123 15.38 14.02 5.92
CA ILE A 123 15.78 14.22 4.51
C ILE A 123 16.78 15.36 4.38
N SER A 124 16.55 16.49 5.05
CA SER A 124 17.45 17.64 4.98
C SER A 124 18.80 17.37 5.62
N GLU A 125 18.84 16.66 6.75
CA GLU A 125 20.06 16.44 7.54
C GLU A 125 20.90 15.24 7.06
N ARG A 126 20.25 14.18 6.54
CA ARG A 126 20.91 12.91 6.19
C ARG A 126 20.86 12.54 4.70
N SER A 127 20.36 13.42 3.85
CA SER A 127 20.21 13.16 2.41
C SER A 127 19.48 11.82 2.12
N LEU A 128 18.49 11.49 2.96
CA LEU A 128 17.65 10.31 2.72
C LEU A 128 16.91 10.48 1.40
N ASN A 129 17.29 9.68 0.40
CA ASN A 129 16.69 9.76 -0.91
C ASN A 129 15.49 8.81 -1.00
N ILE A 130 14.30 9.37 -1.03
CA ILE A 130 13.05 8.65 -1.20
C ILE A 130 12.30 9.19 -2.43
N SER A 131 11.63 8.31 -3.15
CA SER A 131 10.79 8.67 -4.29
C SER A 131 9.50 9.37 -3.84
N ALA A 132 8.85 10.09 -4.77
CA ALA A 132 7.55 10.70 -4.52
C ALA A 132 6.50 9.66 -4.09
N MET A 133 6.51 8.47 -4.69
CA MET A 133 5.63 7.36 -4.34
C MET A 133 5.89 6.84 -2.90
N GLU A 134 7.15 6.73 -2.48
CA GLU A 134 7.48 6.30 -1.12
C GLU A 134 7.05 7.34 -0.09
N LYS A 135 7.17 8.64 -0.41
CA LYS A 135 6.66 9.73 0.43
C LYS A 135 5.12 9.68 0.54
N GLU A 136 4.42 9.38 -0.54
CA GLU A 136 2.97 9.23 -0.54
C GLU A 136 2.55 8.03 0.31
N LEU A 137 3.14 6.86 0.10
CA LEU A 137 2.89 5.65 0.91
C LEU A 137 3.22 5.84 2.39
N PHE A 138 4.23 6.63 2.71
CA PHE A 138 4.58 6.98 4.09
C PHE A 138 3.47 7.80 4.76
N ILE A 139 2.93 8.80 4.07
CA ILE A 139 1.81 9.63 4.57
C ILE A 139 0.57 8.75 4.78
N GLU A 140 0.25 7.95 3.78
CA GLU A 140 -0.89 7.03 3.79
C GLU A 140 -0.75 5.97 4.89
N GLY A 141 0.42 5.38 5.04
CA GLY A 141 0.73 4.41 6.11
C GLY A 141 0.67 5.02 7.50
N SER A 142 1.09 6.31 7.64
CA SER A 142 0.95 7.05 8.89
C SER A 142 -0.51 7.29 9.26
N TYR A 143 -1.37 7.55 8.27
CA TYR A 143 -2.79 7.80 8.49
C TYR A 143 -3.53 6.57 9.03
N ILE A 144 -3.27 5.39 8.46
CA ILE A 144 -3.93 4.13 8.85
C ILE A 144 -3.07 3.25 9.75
N TYR A 145 -2.06 3.82 10.44
CA TYR A 145 -1.14 3.07 11.29
C TYR A 145 -1.89 2.34 12.41
N TYR A 146 -1.60 1.05 12.52
CA TYR A 146 -2.18 0.14 13.52
C TYR A 146 -3.71 0.03 13.47
N LEU A 147 -4.33 0.14 12.28
CA LEU A 147 -5.78 -0.02 12.14
C LEU A 147 -6.30 -1.37 12.68
N GLY A 148 -5.45 -2.39 12.72
CA GLY A 148 -5.79 -3.71 13.28
C GLY A 148 -5.98 -3.74 14.79
N SER A 149 -5.67 -2.64 15.51
CA SER A 149 -5.99 -2.50 16.93
C SER A 149 -7.50 -2.55 17.22
N PHE A 150 -8.32 -2.30 16.20
CA PHE A 150 -9.76 -2.50 16.26
C PHE A 150 -10.16 -3.97 16.53
N ILE A 151 -9.35 -4.93 16.06
CA ILE A 151 -9.59 -6.36 16.27
C ILE A 151 -9.00 -6.78 17.62
N ASP A 152 -7.71 -6.47 17.83
CA ASP A 152 -6.97 -6.77 19.04
C ASP A 152 -5.78 -5.81 19.18
N SER A 153 -5.71 -5.13 20.32
CA SER A 153 -4.66 -4.15 20.61
C SER A 153 -3.27 -4.77 20.72
N ASP A 154 -3.16 -5.96 21.30
CA ASP A 154 -1.88 -6.63 21.52
C ASP A 154 -1.29 -7.21 20.24
N SER A 155 -2.16 -7.62 19.32
CA SER A 155 -1.84 -8.16 18.00
C SER A 155 -2.11 -7.17 16.87
N SER A 156 -2.15 -5.88 17.15
CA SER A 156 -2.50 -4.83 16.18
C SER A 156 -1.61 -4.86 14.93
N SER A 157 -0.31 -5.12 15.06
CA SER A 157 0.62 -5.17 13.92
C SER A 157 0.28 -6.28 12.91
N PRO A 158 0.19 -7.58 13.28
CA PRO A 158 -0.17 -8.62 12.33
C PRO A 158 -1.57 -8.44 11.74
N HIS A 159 -2.55 -8.00 12.52
CA HIS A 159 -3.88 -7.70 11.99
C HIS A 159 -3.86 -6.57 10.97
N THR A 160 -3.14 -5.49 11.24
CA THR A 160 -2.96 -4.37 10.29
C THR A 160 -2.36 -4.86 8.97
N TYR A 161 -1.27 -5.63 9.05
CA TYR A 161 -0.64 -6.19 7.85
C TYR A 161 -1.61 -7.04 7.04
N TYR A 162 -2.28 -7.99 7.69
CA TYR A 162 -3.21 -8.91 7.03
C TYR A 162 -4.37 -8.16 6.35
N LEU A 163 -5.00 -7.23 7.07
CA LEU A 163 -6.13 -6.47 6.56
C LEU A 163 -5.73 -5.67 5.32
N ILE A 164 -4.66 -4.89 5.37
CA ILE A 164 -4.25 -4.04 4.25
C ILE A 164 -3.73 -4.89 3.08
N ALA A 165 -2.91 -5.90 3.34
CA ALA A 165 -2.33 -6.75 2.29
C ALA A 165 -3.38 -7.56 1.53
N ASN A 166 -4.50 -7.93 2.17
CA ASN A 166 -5.53 -8.77 1.58
C ASN A 166 -6.80 -8.02 1.16
N SER A 167 -7.01 -6.79 1.63
CA SER A 167 -8.15 -5.97 1.25
C SER A 167 -8.03 -5.42 -0.18
N MET A 168 -9.18 -5.15 -0.79
CA MET A 168 -9.26 -4.46 -2.07
C MET A 168 -9.31 -2.95 -1.86
N ILE A 169 -8.14 -2.33 -1.74
CA ILE A 169 -8.02 -0.88 -1.63
C ILE A 169 -7.86 -0.30 -3.03
N ASN A 170 -8.82 0.52 -3.47
CA ASN A 170 -8.78 1.13 -4.80
C ASN A 170 -7.60 2.10 -4.94
N GLY A 171 -7.04 2.18 -6.16
CA GLY A 171 -5.95 3.11 -6.48
C GLY A 171 -4.54 2.61 -6.16
N PHE A 172 -4.40 1.43 -5.55
CA PHE A 172 -3.09 0.83 -5.24
C PHE A 172 -2.74 -0.32 -6.18
N SER A 173 -1.50 -0.35 -6.67
CA SER A 173 -0.94 -1.58 -7.22
C SER A 173 -0.79 -2.63 -6.12
N HIS A 174 -0.64 -3.89 -6.50
CA HIS A 174 -0.46 -4.94 -5.49
C HIS A 174 0.83 -4.74 -4.66
N LYS A 175 1.93 -4.36 -5.31
CA LYS A 175 3.22 -4.08 -4.65
C LYS A 175 3.11 -2.88 -3.71
N ASP A 176 2.45 -1.78 -4.13
CA ASP A 176 2.26 -0.59 -3.30
C ASP A 176 1.37 -0.86 -2.09
N ARG A 177 0.32 -1.69 -2.27
CA ARG A 177 -0.54 -2.09 -1.17
C ARG A 177 0.21 -2.91 -0.12
N VAL A 178 1.11 -3.82 -0.52
CA VAL A 178 1.95 -4.54 0.42
C VAL A 178 2.97 -3.62 1.10
N LYS A 179 3.57 -2.66 0.37
CA LYS A 179 4.41 -1.61 0.99
C LYS A 179 3.62 -0.80 2.03
N LEU A 180 2.40 -0.39 1.69
CA LEU A 180 1.50 0.30 2.60
C LEU A 180 1.22 -0.54 3.86
N ALA A 181 0.93 -1.85 3.68
CA ALA A 181 0.72 -2.78 4.78
C ALA A 181 1.94 -2.87 5.71
N LEU A 182 3.15 -2.97 5.14
CA LEU A 182 4.40 -3.02 5.89
C LEU A 182 4.66 -1.73 6.68
N LEU A 183 4.36 -0.57 6.11
CA LEU A 183 4.51 0.73 6.76
C LEU A 183 3.50 0.91 7.90
N ALA A 184 2.21 0.66 7.61
CA ALA A 184 1.13 0.84 8.58
C ALA A 184 1.17 -0.17 9.74
N SER A 185 1.80 -1.33 9.55
CA SER A 185 1.95 -2.38 10.55
C SER A 185 3.32 -2.42 11.22
N PHE A 186 4.21 -1.47 10.93
CA PHE A 186 5.60 -1.56 11.36
C PHE A 186 5.73 -1.62 12.87
N LYS A 187 6.24 -2.73 13.40
CA LYS A 187 6.53 -2.96 14.83
C LYS A 187 8.04 -2.97 15.10
N ASN A 188 8.77 -3.77 14.34
CA ASN A 188 10.22 -3.93 14.45
C ASN A 188 10.82 -4.57 13.19
N LYS A 189 12.16 -4.57 13.12
CA LYS A 189 12.93 -5.13 12.00
C LYS A 189 12.69 -6.63 11.77
N SER A 190 12.53 -7.39 12.84
CA SER A 190 12.37 -8.87 12.74
C SER A 190 11.06 -9.21 12.06
N LEU A 191 9.96 -8.58 12.45
CA LEU A 191 8.64 -8.79 11.84
C LEU A 191 8.59 -8.29 10.40
N LEU A 192 9.19 -7.13 10.11
CA LEU A 192 9.33 -6.64 8.74
C LEU A 192 10.05 -7.66 7.84
N LYS A 193 11.19 -8.18 8.30
CA LYS A 193 11.94 -9.20 7.54
C LYS A 193 11.16 -10.49 7.33
N PHE A 194 10.38 -10.91 8.32
CA PHE A 194 9.51 -12.07 8.20
C PHE A 194 8.51 -11.90 7.06
N TYR A 195 7.75 -10.79 7.00
CA TYR A 195 6.80 -10.52 5.92
C TYR A 195 7.47 -10.36 4.55
N CYS A 196 8.63 -9.70 4.49
CA CYS A 196 9.36 -9.52 3.23
C CYS A 196 9.92 -10.84 2.69
N LYS A 197 10.31 -11.79 3.56
CA LYS A 197 10.81 -13.10 3.15
C LYS A 197 9.72 -13.95 2.48
N GLU A 198 8.50 -13.86 2.95
CA GLU A 198 7.37 -14.59 2.36
C GLU A 198 7.04 -14.12 0.95
N THR A 199 7.14 -12.82 0.70
CA THR A 199 6.73 -12.24 -0.59
C THR A 199 7.83 -12.24 -1.65
N GLN A 200 9.09 -12.11 -1.26
CA GLN A 200 10.29 -11.99 -2.11
C GLN A 200 10.19 -10.87 -3.20
N TRP A 201 9.37 -9.86 -2.96
CA TRP A 201 9.10 -8.80 -3.95
C TRP A 201 9.93 -7.55 -3.80
N PHE A 202 10.66 -7.45 -2.70
CA PHE A 202 11.40 -6.25 -2.34
C PHE A 202 12.90 -6.49 -2.35
N SER A 203 13.65 -5.58 -2.95
CA SER A 203 15.09 -5.53 -2.84
C SER A 203 15.53 -5.12 -1.42
N ASN A 204 16.77 -5.44 -1.05
CA ASN A 204 17.32 -5.04 0.25
C ASN A 204 17.20 -3.52 0.47
N LYS A 205 17.46 -2.71 -0.57
CA LYS A 205 17.31 -1.25 -0.51
C LYS A 205 15.88 -0.82 -0.20
N GLU A 206 14.88 -1.46 -0.82
CA GLU A 206 13.47 -1.17 -0.54
C GLU A 206 13.11 -1.57 0.91
N ILE A 207 13.62 -2.70 1.39
CA ILE A 207 13.39 -3.17 2.77
C ILE A 207 14.01 -2.17 3.78
N ASP A 208 15.22 -1.69 3.53
CA ASP A 208 15.88 -0.70 4.39
C ASP A 208 15.10 0.62 4.40
N THR A 209 14.59 1.05 3.25
CA THR A 209 13.73 2.25 3.15
C THR A 209 12.43 2.06 3.94
N ILE A 210 11.75 0.93 3.77
CA ILE A 210 10.51 0.61 4.53
C ILE A 210 10.81 0.57 6.04
N GLN A 211 11.95 0.00 6.45
CA GLN A 211 12.36 -0.03 7.85
C GLN A 211 12.55 1.38 8.42
N ALA A 212 13.25 2.25 7.69
CA ALA A 212 13.50 3.63 8.12
C ALA A 212 12.16 4.40 8.23
N LEU A 213 11.35 4.38 7.18
CA LEU A 213 10.05 5.06 7.15
C LEU A 213 9.09 4.52 8.21
N GLY A 214 8.98 3.19 8.35
CA GLY A 214 8.16 2.55 9.38
C GLY A 214 8.62 2.91 10.80
N GLY A 215 9.92 3.04 11.03
CA GLY A 215 10.49 3.52 12.28
C GLY A 215 10.04 4.94 12.62
N ILE A 216 10.03 5.84 11.65
CA ILE A 216 9.56 7.22 11.81
C ILE A 216 8.06 7.24 12.13
N ILE A 217 7.24 6.45 11.42
CA ILE A 217 5.80 6.35 11.70
C ILE A 217 5.55 5.86 13.11
N LYS A 218 6.21 4.77 13.52
CA LYS A 218 6.10 4.22 14.87
C LYS A 218 6.48 5.26 15.92
N PHE A 219 7.56 5.98 15.71
CA PHE A 219 8.00 7.02 16.63
C PHE A 219 7.00 8.18 16.72
N ALA A 220 6.48 8.66 15.58
CA ALA A 220 5.43 9.68 15.56
C ALA A 220 4.15 9.22 16.26
N ASN A 221 3.81 7.92 16.15
CA ASN A 221 2.67 7.35 16.87
C ASN A 221 2.92 7.32 18.39
N THR A 222 4.14 7.02 18.83
CA THR A 222 4.51 7.07 20.27
C THR A 222 4.36 8.48 20.82
N LEU A 223 4.77 9.51 20.07
CA LEU A 223 4.60 10.92 20.44
C LEU A 223 3.13 11.41 20.43
N ASN A 224 2.20 10.56 20.05
CA ASN A 224 0.76 10.85 19.98
C ASN A 224 -0.06 9.79 20.73
N ILE A 225 0.55 9.10 21.68
CA ILE A 225 -0.07 7.92 22.32
C ILE A 225 -1.27 8.29 23.18
N SER A 226 -1.24 9.46 23.82
CA SER A 226 -2.32 9.95 24.67
C SER A 226 -3.53 10.45 23.89
N HIS A 227 -3.42 10.66 22.57
CA HIS A 227 -4.43 11.30 21.71
C HIS A 227 -4.86 12.71 22.14
N THR A 228 -4.14 13.34 23.10
CA THR A 228 -4.51 14.62 23.73
C THR A 228 -3.81 15.84 23.14
N SER A 229 -3.00 15.64 22.10
CA SER A 229 -2.31 16.74 21.41
C SER A 229 -1.31 17.55 22.25
N PHE A 230 -0.68 16.94 23.24
CA PHE A 230 0.33 17.62 24.05
C PHE A 230 1.60 17.99 23.30
N VAL A 231 2.09 17.11 22.40
CA VAL A 231 3.27 17.41 21.58
C VAL A 231 2.87 18.33 20.43
N GLU A 232 3.39 19.54 20.39
CA GLU A 232 3.08 20.55 19.37
C GLU A 232 4.05 20.48 18.17
N GLU A 233 5.34 20.33 18.45
CA GLU A 233 6.40 20.34 17.44
C GLU A 233 7.54 19.41 17.85
N VAL A 234 8.23 18.87 16.85
CA VAL A 234 9.43 18.06 17.03
C VAL A 234 10.54 18.59 16.14
N LYS A 235 11.73 18.82 16.70
CA LYS A 235 12.92 19.28 15.95
C LYS A 235 14.10 18.37 16.17
N LEU A 236 14.79 18.02 15.08
CA LEU A 236 16.09 17.36 15.11
C LEU A 236 17.18 18.41 15.05
N LYS A 237 18.14 18.35 15.97
CA LYS A 237 19.32 19.20 15.99
C LYS A 237 20.57 18.35 15.87
N ALA A 238 21.29 18.51 14.78
CA ALA A 238 22.56 17.80 14.57
C ALA A 238 23.58 18.15 15.63
N LYS A 239 24.30 17.14 16.11
CA LYS A 239 25.48 17.23 16.98
C LYS A 239 26.71 16.65 16.27
N LYS A 240 27.87 16.78 16.91
CA LYS A 240 29.10 16.10 16.48
C LYS A 240 28.91 14.57 16.56
N ASP A 241 29.68 13.82 15.79
CA ASP A 241 29.74 12.35 15.79
C ASP A 241 28.41 11.68 15.40
N ASP A 242 27.70 12.17 14.36
CA ASP A 242 26.43 11.60 13.85
C ASP A 242 25.32 11.48 14.92
N LYS A 243 25.42 12.23 16.00
CA LYS A 243 24.41 12.29 17.05
C LYS A 243 23.42 13.40 16.76
N TYR A 244 22.20 13.22 17.24
CA TYR A 244 21.12 14.20 17.11
C TYR A 244 20.43 14.37 18.46
N ASP A 245 20.14 15.63 18.81
CA ASP A 245 19.16 15.91 19.84
C ASP A 245 17.78 15.96 19.22
N LEU A 246 16.83 15.31 19.87
CA LEU A 246 15.43 15.46 19.58
C LEU A 246 14.85 16.47 20.57
N LEU A 247 14.42 17.61 20.06
CA LEU A 247 13.72 18.62 20.83
C LEU A 247 12.21 18.42 20.65
N VAL A 248 11.52 18.13 21.73
CA VAL A 248 10.05 17.94 21.73
C VAL A 248 9.43 19.15 22.43
N TYR A 249 8.64 19.91 21.68
CA TYR A 249 7.87 21.04 22.22
C TYR A 249 6.48 20.56 22.57
N TYR A 250 6.07 20.82 23.79
CA TYR A 250 4.78 20.33 24.29
C TYR A 250 4.02 21.40 25.09
N LYS A 251 2.71 21.22 25.19
CA LYS A 251 1.83 22.08 25.96
C LYS A 251 1.14 21.25 27.01
N GLY A 252 1.20 21.67 28.29
CA GLY A 252 0.67 20.91 29.40
C GLY A 252 1.67 19.91 29.98
N SER A 253 1.24 18.77 30.49
CA SER A 253 2.08 17.73 31.08
C SER A 253 2.35 16.59 30.08
N PRO A 254 3.62 16.34 29.68
CA PRO A 254 3.94 15.29 28.71
C PRO A 254 4.10 13.89 29.33
N ILE A 255 3.61 13.66 30.55
CA ILE A 255 3.86 12.39 31.28
C ILE A 255 3.32 11.17 30.56
N ALA A 256 2.31 11.34 29.71
CA ALA A 256 1.69 10.24 28.96
C ALA A 256 2.31 10.00 27.58
N GLU A 257 3.18 10.89 27.09
CA GLU A 257 3.91 10.78 25.83
C GLU A 257 5.36 10.35 26.10
#